data_25c4f3c186dbf9b7ae65d02203260d1b
#
_entry.id   25c4f3c186dbf9b7ae65d02203260d1b
#
_cell.length_a   1.000
_cell.length_b   1.000
_cell.length_c   1.000
_cell.angle_alpha   90.00
_cell.angle_beta   90.00
_cell.angle_gamma   90.00
#
_symmetry.space_group_name_H-M   'P 1'
#
loop_
_entity.id
_entity.type
_entity.pdbx_description
1 polymer ?
#
loop_
_entity_poly.entity_id
_entity_poly.type
_entity_poly.pdbx_seq_one_letter_code
_entity_poly.pdbx_strand_id
1 'polypeptide(L)'
;MTRTEPGTAPQAGARLDRETIVFVCVVAALTVLRLVGQHFSVVDLDIEEAQYWDWSQHLAFGYFSKPPLIAWINAASGLVCGSTEECIRAPAPLFYFGASLLVFLAAKELYDSRTGLWAGLACMLAPGVSFSARIMTTDVPLLFFWALALLAYVKLMRGGSWRWAIVLALAFGLGLNAKYAMAYFLLGVLLAGLVSGDARRLLKRPVLWLALFGGILMLTPNILWNAQNHFATAGATADYVHKALTFEEPLEFLAAQFGVAGPIVFGTLLVLFAFFGSRNLNGDDRAMLAFAAPPLVVIVANGVWSGAANANWAAPALISAFIVTAAVLVRAGMWRTLAAGLAFGAIAQGLLLVGDTVADRLTVPGLGDNADIYQRVLGWDDLGEDVGRLAVTSGAAAVAVERRWEESALNYYLRGKLPVYIWSGSPQPTNHFDMVYPLAADGPQPILFVTLCDKAARFDGVFDRVTDLGSLEVDSGPTSSRRYSAFLLSGARRPLGGPPVCPN
;
A
#
# COMPACT_ATOMS: atom_id res chain seq x y z
N MET A 1 36.69 -60.05 18.37
CA MET A 1 35.92 -59.47 17.23
C MET A 1 35.34 -58.13 17.68
N THR A 2 36.09 -57.07 17.49
CA THR A 2 35.71 -55.69 17.82
C THR A 2 34.95 -55.10 16.65
N ARG A 3 33.67 -54.75 16.87
CA ARG A 3 32.83 -54.00 15.93
C ARG A 3 33.28 -52.54 15.94
N THR A 4 33.83 -52.09 14.83
CA THR A 4 34.04 -50.66 14.54
C THR A 4 32.69 -50.04 14.15
N GLU A 5 32.21 -49.08 14.92
CA GLU A 5 31.07 -48.20 14.56
C GLU A 5 31.47 -47.34 13.36
N PRO A 6 30.55 -47.13 12.39
CA PRO A 6 30.82 -46.19 11.30
C PRO A 6 30.69 -44.74 11.83
N GLY A 7 31.83 -44.03 11.79
CA GLY A 7 31.90 -42.63 12.14
C GLY A 7 30.91 -41.79 11.29
N THR A 8 30.07 -41.02 11.95
CA THR A 8 29.26 -39.99 11.35
C THR A 8 30.16 -38.92 10.75
N ALA A 9 30.18 -38.85 9.40
CA ALA A 9 30.85 -37.76 8.70
C ALA A 9 30.24 -36.42 9.14
N PRO A 10 31.06 -35.37 9.39
CA PRO A 10 30.56 -34.06 9.74
C PRO A 10 29.73 -33.56 8.58
N GLN A 11 28.48 -33.15 8.87
CA GLN A 11 27.61 -32.44 7.92
C GLN A 11 28.36 -31.18 7.45
N ALA A 12 28.84 -31.21 6.21
CA ALA A 12 29.44 -30.06 5.57
C ALA A 12 28.38 -28.93 5.61
N GLY A 13 28.67 -27.83 6.30
CA GLY A 13 27.81 -26.66 6.36
C GLY A 13 27.40 -26.29 4.94
N ALA A 14 26.09 -26.20 4.69
CA ALA A 14 25.52 -25.90 3.38
C ALA A 14 26.10 -24.57 2.91
N ARG A 15 27.07 -24.60 2.00
CA ARG A 15 27.56 -23.36 1.35
C ARG A 15 26.42 -22.77 0.54
N LEU A 16 26.13 -21.47 0.75
CA LEU A 16 25.19 -20.73 -0.08
C LEU A 16 25.67 -20.81 -1.53
N ASP A 17 24.75 -21.11 -2.45
CA ASP A 17 25.04 -21.08 -3.88
C ASP A 17 25.29 -19.64 -4.36
N ARG A 18 26.00 -19.50 -5.49
CA ARG A 18 26.39 -18.22 -6.06
C ARG A 18 25.16 -17.31 -6.33
N GLU A 19 24.10 -17.89 -6.85
CA GLU A 19 22.85 -17.18 -7.17
C GLU A 19 22.22 -16.58 -5.91
N THR A 20 22.21 -17.31 -4.80
CA THR A 20 21.72 -16.83 -3.50
C THR A 20 22.55 -15.65 -2.99
N ILE A 21 23.89 -15.76 -3.07
CA ILE A 21 24.79 -14.68 -2.62
C ILE A 21 24.57 -13.42 -3.46
N VAL A 22 24.60 -13.56 -4.79
CA VAL A 22 24.37 -12.44 -5.71
C VAL A 22 23.02 -11.79 -5.44
N PHE A 23 21.95 -12.58 -5.31
CA PHE A 23 20.61 -12.09 -5.02
C PHE A 23 20.59 -11.25 -3.74
N VAL A 24 21.07 -11.81 -2.62
CA VAL A 24 21.03 -11.12 -1.31
C VAL A 24 21.84 -9.83 -1.35
N CYS A 25 23.03 -9.84 -1.96
CA CYS A 25 23.87 -8.64 -2.07
C CYS A 25 23.19 -7.54 -2.89
N VAL A 26 22.60 -7.88 -4.04
CA VAL A 26 21.92 -6.89 -4.90
C VAL A 26 20.69 -6.31 -4.21
N VAL A 27 19.84 -7.16 -3.63
CA VAL A 27 18.60 -6.71 -3.00
C VAL A 27 18.89 -5.90 -1.73
N ALA A 28 19.91 -6.28 -0.95
CA ALA A 28 20.37 -5.49 0.19
C ALA A 28 20.90 -4.11 -0.24
N ALA A 29 21.72 -4.05 -1.29
CA ALA A 29 22.23 -2.80 -1.84
C ALA A 29 21.10 -1.88 -2.33
N LEU A 30 20.10 -2.43 -3.04
CA LEU A 30 18.92 -1.68 -3.49
C LEU A 30 18.06 -1.18 -2.30
N THR A 31 17.95 -1.97 -1.24
CA THR A 31 17.23 -1.56 -0.03
C THR A 31 17.94 -0.39 0.67
N VAL A 32 19.27 -0.48 0.82
CA VAL A 32 20.05 0.62 1.37
C VAL A 32 19.92 1.87 0.51
N LEU A 33 20.02 1.72 -0.82
CA LEU A 33 19.83 2.83 -1.76
C LEU A 33 18.46 3.50 -1.59
N ARG A 34 17.38 2.73 -1.41
CA ARG A 34 16.04 3.27 -1.16
C ARG A 34 15.94 4.01 0.17
N LEU A 35 16.49 3.44 1.25
CA LEU A 35 16.51 4.09 2.57
C LEU A 35 17.31 5.40 2.54
N VAL A 36 18.47 5.39 1.88
CA VAL A 36 19.28 6.61 1.70
C VAL A 36 18.54 7.62 0.81
N GLY A 37 17.88 7.15 -0.26
CA GLY A 37 17.09 8.01 -1.15
C GLY A 37 15.95 8.75 -0.43
N GLN A 38 15.30 8.11 0.53
CA GLN A 38 14.25 8.76 1.34
C GLN A 38 14.76 9.96 2.14
N HIS A 39 16.01 9.93 2.58
CA HIS A 39 16.63 11.07 3.30
C HIS A 39 16.85 12.29 2.42
N PHE A 40 17.00 12.13 1.12
CA PHE A 40 17.18 13.21 0.16
C PHE A 40 15.89 13.60 -0.57
N SER A 41 14.77 12.97 -0.24
CA SER A 41 13.48 13.30 -0.81
C SER A 41 12.98 14.65 -0.28
N VAL A 42 12.48 15.49 -1.18
CA VAL A 42 11.78 16.75 -0.84
C VAL A 42 10.26 16.59 -0.91
N VAL A 43 9.79 15.35 -0.98
CA VAL A 43 8.37 15.01 -1.11
C VAL A 43 7.76 14.86 0.28
N ASP A 44 6.73 15.64 0.56
CA ASP A 44 5.93 15.56 1.79
C ASP A 44 5.20 14.21 1.93
N LEU A 45 4.66 13.93 3.11
CA LEU A 45 3.81 12.76 3.29
C LEU A 45 2.59 12.82 2.38
N ASP A 46 2.32 11.69 1.72
CA ASP A 46 1.02 11.49 1.11
C ASP A 46 -0.08 11.55 2.18
N ILE A 47 -1.26 12.03 1.79
CA ILE A 47 -2.41 12.15 2.67
C ILE A 47 -2.76 10.84 3.39
N GLU A 48 -2.59 9.71 2.71
CA GLU A 48 -2.81 8.40 3.34
C GLU A 48 -1.69 8.07 4.35
N GLU A 49 -0.43 8.44 4.08
CA GLU A 49 0.68 8.25 5.02
C GLU A 49 0.46 9.06 6.30
N ALA A 50 0.08 10.35 6.17
CA ALA A 50 -0.24 11.21 7.29
C ALA A 50 -1.42 10.66 8.11
N GLN A 51 -2.47 10.15 7.45
CA GLN A 51 -3.59 9.48 8.12
C GLN A 51 -3.16 8.19 8.83
N TYR A 52 -2.28 7.37 8.23
CA TYR A 52 -1.79 6.14 8.87
C TYR A 52 -0.85 6.44 10.04
N TRP A 53 -0.13 7.56 9.99
CA TRP A 53 0.61 8.06 11.16
C TRP A 53 -0.34 8.45 12.29
N ASP A 54 -1.41 9.21 12.01
CA ASP A 54 -2.43 9.55 13.00
C ASP A 54 -3.03 8.29 13.65
N TRP A 55 -3.41 7.29 12.85
CA TRP A 55 -3.90 6.01 13.36
C TRP A 55 -2.89 5.32 14.28
N SER A 56 -1.60 5.48 14.04
CA SER A 56 -0.54 4.91 14.86
C SER A 56 -0.44 5.54 16.26
N GLN A 57 -0.96 6.75 16.43
CA GLN A 57 -1.04 7.41 17.74
C GLN A 57 -2.20 6.88 18.60
N HIS A 58 -3.20 6.25 17.99
CA HIS A 58 -4.42 5.73 18.63
C HIS A 58 -4.71 4.31 18.17
N LEU A 59 -3.94 3.33 18.69
CA LEU A 59 -4.02 1.94 18.23
C LEU A 59 -5.40 1.33 18.49
N ALA A 60 -5.99 0.79 17.42
CA ALA A 60 -7.27 0.09 17.44
C ALA A 60 -7.18 -1.22 16.62
N PHE A 61 -8.24 -2.02 16.69
CA PHE A 61 -8.35 -3.23 15.88
C PHE A 61 -9.01 -3.01 14.51
N GLY A 62 -9.30 -1.76 14.15
CA GLY A 62 -9.83 -1.35 12.86
C GLY A 62 -9.89 0.17 12.74
N TYR A 63 -10.01 0.65 11.52
CA TYR A 63 -10.15 2.06 11.19
C TYR A 63 -11.22 2.23 10.13
N PHE A 64 -11.67 3.48 9.89
CA PHE A 64 -12.79 3.78 9.00
C PHE A 64 -12.73 3.04 7.66
N SER A 65 -11.57 2.98 7.02
CA SER A 65 -11.43 2.44 5.66
C SER A 65 -10.47 1.25 5.51
N LYS A 66 -9.75 0.86 6.56
CA LYS A 66 -8.70 -0.18 6.46
C LYS A 66 -8.61 -1.04 7.72
N PRO A 67 -8.10 -2.28 7.60
CA PRO A 67 -7.68 -3.10 8.73
C PRO A 67 -6.48 -2.49 9.48
N PRO A 68 -6.15 -2.96 10.71
CA PRO A 68 -5.30 -2.23 11.64
C PRO A 68 -3.78 -2.31 11.40
N LEU A 69 -3.29 -3.27 10.61
CA LEU A 69 -1.85 -3.61 10.61
C LEU A 69 -0.96 -2.44 10.16
N ILE A 70 -1.43 -1.58 9.28
CA ILE A 70 -0.67 -0.40 8.82
C ILE A 70 -0.35 0.55 9.99
N ALA A 71 -1.33 0.80 10.86
CA ALA A 71 -1.15 1.63 12.05
C ALA A 71 -0.18 0.99 13.05
N TRP A 72 -0.27 -0.32 13.25
CA TRP A 72 0.64 -1.05 14.15
C TRP A 72 2.09 -1.03 13.65
N ILE A 73 2.30 -1.13 12.33
CA ILE A 73 3.63 -1.01 11.73
C ILE A 73 4.19 0.40 11.92
N ASN A 74 3.39 1.45 11.67
CA ASN A 74 3.82 2.83 11.87
C ASN A 74 4.12 3.11 13.34
N ALA A 75 3.31 2.60 14.28
CA ALA A 75 3.59 2.71 15.70
C ALA A 75 4.92 2.03 16.08
N ALA A 76 5.17 0.81 15.56
CA ALA A 76 6.42 0.09 15.80
C ALA A 76 7.63 0.85 15.23
N SER A 77 7.51 1.42 14.03
CA SER A 77 8.55 2.27 13.43
C SER A 77 8.79 3.52 14.29
N GLY A 78 7.72 4.17 14.74
CA GLY A 78 7.78 5.35 15.59
C GLY A 78 8.50 5.12 16.92
N LEU A 79 8.38 3.92 17.51
CA LEU A 79 9.13 3.53 18.72
C LEU A 79 10.65 3.43 18.48
N VAL A 80 11.07 3.20 17.24
CA VAL A 80 12.50 3.03 16.89
C VAL A 80 13.14 4.36 16.51
N CYS A 81 12.48 5.19 15.71
CA CYS A 81 13.07 6.37 15.10
C CYS A 81 12.18 7.64 15.14
N GLY A 82 11.03 7.58 15.81
CA GLY A 82 10.14 8.73 16.00
C GLY A 82 9.16 8.95 14.84
N SER A 83 8.69 10.19 14.68
CA SER A 83 7.63 10.55 13.73
C SER A 83 8.13 11.42 12.58
N THR A 84 9.37 11.22 12.11
CA THR A 84 9.85 11.86 10.88
C THR A 84 9.28 11.15 9.66
N GLU A 85 9.26 11.81 8.52
CA GLU A 85 8.76 11.23 7.27
C GLU A 85 9.55 10.00 6.84
N GLU A 86 10.88 10.05 6.99
CA GLU A 86 11.75 8.90 6.71
C GLU A 86 11.41 7.72 7.64
N CYS A 87 11.09 8.00 8.91
CA CYS A 87 10.75 6.96 9.87
C CYS A 87 9.41 6.27 9.52
N ILE A 88 8.42 7.05 9.06
CA ILE A 88 7.13 6.53 8.59
C ILE A 88 7.32 5.66 7.35
N ARG A 89 8.22 6.05 6.44
CA ARG A 89 8.49 5.38 5.15
C ARG A 89 9.48 4.21 5.24
N ALA A 90 10.37 4.20 6.24
CA ALA A 90 11.43 3.19 6.37
C ALA A 90 10.96 1.74 6.36
N PRO A 91 9.79 1.36 6.90
CA PRO A 91 9.31 -0.01 6.80
C PRO A 91 9.10 -0.48 5.35
N ALA A 92 8.71 0.40 4.41
CA ALA A 92 8.36 0.01 3.05
C ALA A 92 9.51 -0.70 2.31
N PRO A 93 10.72 -0.14 2.16
CA PRO A 93 11.83 -0.85 1.52
C PRO A 93 12.25 -2.13 2.25
N LEU A 94 12.08 -2.21 3.58
CA LEU A 94 12.38 -3.41 4.37
C LEU A 94 11.38 -4.55 4.08
N PHE A 95 10.09 -4.24 4.01
CA PHE A 95 9.07 -5.21 3.62
C PHE A 95 9.28 -5.72 2.18
N TYR A 96 9.68 -4.86 1.24
CA TYR A 96 9.99 -5.28 -0.13
C TYR A 96 11.27 -6.07 -0.26
N PHE A 97 12.29 -5.82 0.59
CA PHE A 97 13.42 -6.73 0.75
C PHE A 97 12.94 -8.14 1.12
N GLY A 98 12.11 -8.22 2.16
CA GLY A 98 11.54 -9.49 2.61
C GLY A 98 10.66 -10.16 1.55
N ALA A 99 9.77 -9.41 0.88
CA ALA A 99 8.92 -9.93 -0.17
C ALA A 99 9.73 -10.51 -1.35
N SER A 100 10.77 -9.79 -1.80
CA SER A 100 11.67 -10.28 -2.86
C SER A 100 12.44 -11.54 -2.45
N LEU A 101 12.87 -11.62 -1.18
CA LEU A 101 13.51 -12.81 -0.64
C LEU A 101 12.56 -14.02 -0.60
N LEU A 102 11.29 -13.79 -0.23
CA LEU A 102 10.25 -14.82 -0.20
C LEU A 102 9.90 -15.30 -1.61
N VAL A 103 9.86 -14.41 -2.59
CA VAL A 103 9.67 -14.74 -4.02
C VAL A 103 10.86 -15.58 -4.52
N PHE A 104 12.09 -15.17 -4.22
CA PHE A 104 13.30 -15.95 -4.53
C PHE A 104 13.20 -17.37 -3.95
N LEU A 105 12.86 -17.50 -2.66
CA LEU A 105 12.78 -18.79 -1.98
C LEU A 105 11.64 -19.67 -2.52
N ALA A 106 10.49 -19.08 -2.84
CA ALA A 106 9.38 -19.82 -3.45
C ALA A 106 9.73 -20.33 -4.86
N ALA A 107 10.33 -19.47 -5.68
CA ALA A 107 10.79 -19.87 -7.01
C ALA A 107 11.93 -20.92 -6.96
N LYS A 108 12.86 -20.78 -6.03
CA LYS A 108 13.92 -21.77 -5.79
C LYS A 108 13.35 -23.13 -5.37
N GLU A 109 12.31 -23.15 -4.54
CA GLU A 109 11.65 -24.39 -4.07
C GLU A 109 10.87 -25.08 -5.19
N LEU A 110 10.23 -24.30 -6.07
CA LEU A 110 9.45 -24.85 -7.18
C LEU A 110 10.33 -25.31 -8.34
N TYR A 111 11.44 -24.62 -8.59
CA TYR A 111 12.27 -24.82 -9.77
C TYR A 111 13.76 -24.96 -9.40
N ASP A 112 14.49 -23.84 -9.34
CA ASP A 112 15.92 -23.81 -9.03
C ASP A 112 16.40 -22.42 -8.57
N SER A 113 17.65 -22.32 -8.10
CA SER A 113 18.26 -21.08 -7.63
C SER A 113 18.37 -20.01 -8.71
N ARG A 114 18.57 -20.40 -9.97
CA ARG A 114 18.65 -19.47 -11.10
C ARG A 114 17.29 -18.83 -11.38
N THR A 115 16.22 -19.61 -11.37
CA THR A 115 14.85 -19.12 -11.47
C THR A 115 14.53 -18.22 -10.28
N GLY A 116 14.93 -18.60 -9.05
CA GLY A 116 14.81 -17.78 -7.86
C GLY A 116 15.46 -16.41 -8.01
N LEU A 117 16.72 -16.36 -8.49
CA LEU A 117 17.45 -15.12 -8.74
C LEU A 117 16.66 -14.15 -9.65
N TRP A 118 16.20 -14.66 -10.81
CA TRP A 118 15.46 -13.82 -11.75
C TRP A 118 14.10 -13.38 -11.23
N ALA A 119 13.37 -14.27 -10.56
CA ALA A 119 12.05 -13.95 -9.98
C ALA A 119 12.16 -12.90 -8.85
N GLY A 120 13.11 -13.09 -7.93
CA GLY A 120 13.32 -12.16 -6.82
C GLY A 120 13.81 -10.79 -7.30
N LEU A 121 14.74 -10.74 -8.26
CA LEU A 121 15.18 -9.47 -8.85
C LEU A 121 14.07 -8.79 -9.65
N ALA A 122 13.24 -9.53 -10.39
CA ALA A 122 12.08 -8.98 -11.09
C ALA A 122 11.07 -8.39 -10.10
N CYS A 123 10.84 -9.03 -8.97
CA CYS A 123 10.01 -8.48 -7.89
C CYS A 123 10.61 -7.17 -7.33
N MET A 124 11.90 -7.18 -6.97
CA MET A 124 12.56 -6.02 -6.35
C MET A 124 12.60 -4.81 -7.28
N LEU A 125 12.82 -5.02 -8.59
CA LEU A 125 12.97 -3.97 -9.58
C LEU A 125 11.69 -3.68 -10.37
N ALA A 126 10.56 -4.34 -10.08
CA ALA A 126 9.30 -3.98 -10.73
C ALA A 126 8.98 -2.50 -10.47
N PRO A 127 8.60 -1.71 -11.51
CA PRO A 127 8.38 -0.27 -11.32
C PRO A 127 7.33 0.04 -10.25
N GLY A 128 6.25 -0.74 -10.16
CA GLY A 128 5.24 -0.60 -9.11
C GLY A 128 5.79 -0.87 -7.70
N VAL A 129 6.72 -1.83 -7.55
CA VAL A 129 7.43 -2.08 -6.29
C VAL A 129 8.40 -0.94 -5.98
N SER A 130 9.11 -0.43 -6.99
CA SER A 130 10.01 0.72 -6.86
C SER A 130 9.25 1.97 -6.43
N PHE A 131 8.07 2.21 -6.99
CA PHE A 131 7.17 3.29 -6.58
C PHE A 131 6.66 3.08 -5.15
N SER A 132 6.09 1.92 -4.84
CA SER A 132 5.49 1.62 -3.54
C SER A 132 6.51 1.51 -2.40
N ALA A 133 7.79 1.29 -2.70
CA ALA A 133 8.85 1.27 -1.69
C ALA A 133 9.27 2.67 -1.20
N ARG A 134 8.71 3.74 -1.78
CA ARG A 134 8.96 5.14 -1.40
C ARG A 134 7.94 5.66 -0.39
N ILE A 135 6.78 5.01 -0.31
CA ILE A 135 5.64 5.42 0.50
C ILE A 135 5.17 4.25 1.36
N MET A 136 4.61 4.54 2.54
CA MET A 136 4.07 3.50 3.41
C MET A 136 2.58 3.34 3.21
N THR A 137 2.17 2.27 2.50
CA THR A 137 0.77 1.96 2.20
C THR A 137 0.38 0.56 2.66
N THR A 138 -0.91 0.26 2.68
CA THR A 138 -1.41 -1.08 3.04
C THR A 138 -0.98 -2.18 2.07
N ASP A 139 -0.56 -1.83 0.85
CA ASP A 139 -0.04 -2.79 -0.12
C ASP A 139 1.34 -3.33 0.27
N VAL A 140 2.14 -2.53 0.97
CA VAL A 140 3.49 -2.92 1.43
C VAL A 140 3.44 -4.18 2.30
N PRO A 141 2.76 -4.21 3.46
CA PRO A 141 2.65 -5.41 4.26
C PRO A 141 1.81 -6.50 3.58
N LEU A 142 0.78 -6.16 2.78
CA LEU A 142 0.01 -7.13 2.03
C LEU A 142 0.89 -8.01 1.14
N LEU A 143 1.75 -7.41 0.32
CA LEU A 143 2.59 -8.14 -0.64
C LEU A 143 3.65 -9.00 0.07
N PHE A 144 4.20 -8.53 1.17
CA PHE A 144 5.09 -9.33 2.00
C PHE A 144 4.38 -10.57 2.56
N PHE A 145 3.21 -10.39 3.18
CA PHE A 145 2.47 -11.51 3.76
C PHE A 145 1.87 -12.43 2.69
N TRP A 146 1.52 -11.90 1.52
CA TRP A 146 1.15 -12.73 0.37
C TRP A 146 2.31 -13.62 -0.08
N ALA A 147 3.52 -13.05 -0.22
CA ALA A 147 4.71 -13.82 -0.60
C ALA A 147 5.08 -14.87 0.45
N LEU A 148 4.95 -14.55 1.75
CA LEU A 148 5.18 -15.47 2.85
C LEU A 148 4.15 -16.61 2.86
N ALA A 149 2.86 -16.29 2.66
CA ALA A 149 1.80 -17.27 2.55
C ALA A 149 2.00 -18.18 1.33
N LEU A 150 2.42 -17.62 0.18
CA LEU A 150 2.71 -18.39 -1.02
C LEU A 150 3.90 -19.33 -0.82
N LEU A 151 4.98 -18.88 -0.20
CA LEU A 151 6.10 -19.75 0.15
C LEU A 151 5.67 -20.89 1.09
N ALA A 152 4.90 -20.57 2.13
CA ALA A 152 4.40 -21.57 3.07
C ALA A 152 3.49 -22.59 2.37
N TYR A 153 2.61 -22.12 1.47
CA TYR A 153 1.79 -22.97 0.63
C TYR A 153 2.62 -23.89 -0.26
N VAL A 154 3.65 -23.37 -0.93
CA VAL A 154 4.58 -24.15 -1.76
C VAL A 154 5.30 -25.21 -0.93
N LYS A 155 5.79 -24.86 0.26
CA LYS A 155 6.42 -25.81 1.18
C LYS A 155 5.46 -26.94 1.60
N LEU A 156 4.21 -26.62 1.92
CA LEU A 156 3.18 -27.62 2.24
C LEU A 156 2.85 -28.49 1.03
N MET A 157 2.80 -27.92 -0.17
CA MET A 157 2.56 -28.64 -1.43
C MET A 157 3.68 -29.65 -1.72
N ARG A 158 4.91 -29.34 -1.34
CA ARG A 158 6.11 -30.23 -1.43
C ARG A 158 6.23 -31.19 -0.25
N GLY A 159 5.22 -31.32 0.60
CA GLY A 159 5.22 -32.25 1.73
C GLY A 159 5.90 -31.72 2.99
N GLY A 160 6.13 -30.42 3.08
CA GLY A 160 6.73 -29.75 4.23
C GLY A 160 6.00 -30.02 5.54
N SER A 161 6.69 -29.80 6.65
CA SER A 161 6.20 -30.06 8.00
C SER A 161 5.03 -29.14 8.40
N TRP A 162 4.28 -29.50 9.44
CA TRP A 162 3.17 -28.72 10.01
C TRP A 162 3.58 -27.28 10.43
N ARG A 163 4.88 -27.02 10.67
CA ARG A 163 5.40 -25.67 10.95
C ARG A 163 5.06 -24.69 9.85
N TRP A 164 5.05 -25.14 8.59
CA TRP A 164 4.66 -24.31 7.46
C TRP A 164 3.16 -23.99 7.44
N ALA A 165 2.34 -24.82 8.08
CA ALA A 165 0.93 -24.50 8.29
C ALA A 165 0.73 -23.35 9.29
N ILE A 166 1.55 -23.29 10.36
CA ILE A 166 1.56 -22.13 11.26
C ILE A 166 2.02 -20.88 10.52
N VAL A 167 3.11 -20.97 9.73
CA VAL A 167 3.57 -19.84 8.93
C VAL A 167 2.49 -19.36 7.97
N LEU A 168 1.79 -20.29 7.30
CA LEU A 168 0.66 -19.96 6.42
C LEU A 168 -0.48 -19.26 7.20
N ALA A 169 -0.86 -19.77 8.37
CA ALA A 169 -1.90 -19.18 9.19
C ALA A 169 -1.55 -17.74 9.61
N LEU A 170 -0.33 -17.53 10.11
CA LEU A 170 0.15 -16.21 10.51
C LEU A 170 0.23 -15.25 9.32
N ALA A 171 0.82 -15.70 8.20
CA ALA A 171 0.94 -14.88 7.00
C ALA A 171 -0.41 -14.51 6.40
N PHE A 172 -1.35 -15.48 6.33
CA PHE A 172 -2.69 -15.22 5.81
C PHE A 172 -3.47 -14.28 6.74
N GLY A 173 -3.41 -14.51 8.07
CA GLY A 173 -4.11 -13.69 9.05
C GLY A 173 -3.56 -12.26 9.14
N LEU A 174 -2.24 -12.07 9.17
CA LEU A 174 -1.61 -10.74 9.14
C LEU A 174 -1.85 -10.04 7.80
N GLY A 175 -1.83 -10.79 6.69
CA GLY A 175 -2.19 -10.27 5.38
C GLY A 175 -3.63 -9.74 5.32
N LEU A 176 -4.61 -10.45 5.91
CA LEU A 176 -6.00 -9.97 6.05
C LEU A 176 -6.08 -8.71 6.91
N ASN A 177 -5.28 -8.61 7.96
CA ASN A 177 -5.18 -7.41 8.81
C ASN A 177 -4.38 -6.28 8.16
N ALA A 178 -3.64 -6.54 7.06
CA ALA A 178 -3.03 -5.50 6.22
C ALA A 178 -4.05 -4.94 5.22
N LYS A 179 -4.69 -5.82 4.46
CA LYS A 179 -5.69 -5.45 3.43
C LYS A 179 -6.58 -6.64 3.12
N TYR A 180 -7.90 -6.44 3.02
CA TYR A 180 -8.84 -7.53 2.73
C TYR A 180 -8.62 -8.21 1.37
N ALA A 181 -7.86 -7.58 0.46
CA ALA A 181 -7.43 -8.19 -0.80
C ALA A 181 -6.65 -9.51 -0.61
N MET A 182 -6.10 -9.76 0.59
CA MET A 182 -5.52 -11.06 0.95
C MET A 182 -6.52 -12.22 0.79
N ALA A 183 -7.83 -11.96 0.87
CA ALA A 183 -8.85 -13.00 0.65
C ALA A 183 -8.78 -13.64 -0.74
N TYR A 184 -8.26 -12.94 -1.76
CA TYR A 184 -8.04 -13.51 -3.09
C TYR A 184 -7.11 -14.73 -3.07
N PHE A 185 -6.26 -14.84 -2.03
CA PHE A 185 -5.39 -15.99 -1.83
C PHE A 185 -6.18 -17.31 -1.75
N LEU A 186 -7.36 -17.29 -1.11
CA LEU A 186 -8.24 -18.46 -1.03
C LEU A 186 -8.69 -18.93 -2.42
N LEU A 187 -9.03 -18.00 -3.30
CA LEU A 187 -9.39 -18.31 -4.68
C LEU A 187 -8.21 -18.92 -5.43
N GLY A 188 -7.00 -18.37 -5.21
CA GLY A 188 -5.75 -18.92 -5.74
C GLY A 188 -5.52 -20.36 -5.29
N VAL A 189 -5.71 -20.67 -4.00
CA VAL A 189 -5.60 -22.02 -3.44
C VAL A 189 -6.57 -22.99 -4.11
N LEU A 190 -7.85 -22.59 -4.27
CA LEU A 190 -8.88 -23.42 -4.91
C LEU A 190 -8.57 -23.66 -6.38
N LEU A 191 -8.25 -22.61 -7.14
CA LEU A 191 -7.91 -22.72 -8.56
C LEU A 191 -6.64 -23.55 -8.79
N ALA A 192 -5.61 -23.38 -7.96
CA ALA A 192 -4.40 -24.20 -8.04
C ALA A 192 -4.71 -25.70 -7.87
N GLY A 193 -5.63 -26.04 -6.96
CA GLY A 193 -6.10 -27.43 -6.78
C GLY A 193 -6.83 -28.02 -7.98
N LEU A 194 -7.46 -27.18 -8.81
CA LEU A 194 -8.10 -27.64 -10.05
C LEU A 194 -7.07 -27.95 -11.14
N VAL A 195 -5.96 -27.19 -11.21
CA VAL A 195 -5.04 -27.20 -12.35
C VAL A 195 -3.70 -27.90 -12.07
N SER A 196 -3.35 -28.18 -10.80
CA SER A 196 -2.12 -28.84 -10.39
C SER A 196 -2.39 -30.07 -9.54
N GLY A 197 -1.74 -31.20 -9.87
CA GLY A 197 -1.86 -32.45 -9.11
C GLY A 197 -1.37 -32.35 -7.68
N ASP A 198 -0.27 -31.62 -7.46
CA ASP A 198 0.34 -31.43 -6.14
C ASP A 198 -0.53 -30.53 -5.26
N ALA A 199 -1.01 -29.44 -5.82
CA ALA A 199 -1.96 -28.56 -5.15
C ALA A 199 -3.28 -29.30 -4.81
N ARG A 200 -3.77 -30.16 -5.70
CA ARG A 200 -4.96 -30.99 -5.45
C ARG A 200 -4.74 -31.98 -4.31
N ARG A 201 -3.54 -32.55 -4.18
CA ARG A 201 -3.21 -33.41 -3.03
C ARG A 201 -3.20 -32.61 -1.74
N LEU A 202 -2.68 -31.36 -1.76
CA LEU A 202 -2.67 -30.48 -0.60
C LEU A 202 -4.10 -30.07 -0.18
N LEU A 203 -5.01 -29.79 -1.13
CA LEU A 203 -6.43 -29.49 -0.82
C LEU A 203 -7.12 -30.59 0.00
N LYS A 204 -6.70 -31.84 -0.13
CA LYS A 204 -7.24 -32.97 0.64
C LYS A 204 -6.66 -33.09 2.04
N ARG A 205 -5.62 -32.32 2.38
CA ARG A 205 -4.97 -32.37 3.69
C ARG A 205 -5.64 -31.39 4.67
N PRO A 206 -6.18 -31.87 5.81
CA PRO A 206 -6.83 -31.00 6.80
C PRO A 206 -5.93 -29.86 7.30
N VAL A 207 -4.61 -30.05 7.32
CA VAL A 207 -3.63 -29.07 7.79
C VAL A 207 -3.70 -27.75 6.99
N LEU A 208 -4.02 -27.78 5.70
CA LEU A 208 -4.21 -26.58 4.89
C LEU A 208 -5.40 -25.75 5.40
N TRP A 209 -6.54 -26.42 5.57
CA TRP A 209 -7.78 -25.76 6.00
C TRP A 209 -7.71 -25.25 7.42
N LEU A 210 -7.05 -26.00 8.32
CA LEU A 210 -6.77 -25.53 9.69
C LEU A 210 -5.89 -24.30 9.69
N ALA A 211 -4.87 -24.22 8.81
CA ALA A 211 -4.02 -23.04 8.68
C ALA A 211 -4.83 -21.83 8.17
N LEU A 212 -5.60 -21.99 7.10
CA LEU A 212 -6.42 -20.91 6.54
C LEU A 212 -7.49 -20.44 7.53
N PHE A 213 -8.16 -21.37 8.22
CA PHE A 213 -9.14 -21.06 9.26
C PHE A 213 -8.48 -20.32 10.44
N GLY A 214 -7.31 -20.78 10.91
CA GLY A 214 -6.53 -20.08 11.93
C GLY A 214 -6.19 -18.64 11.53
N GLY A 215 -5.82 -18.43 10.26
CA GLY A 215 -5.60 -17.08 9.73
C GLY A 215 -6.87 -16.22 9.72
N ILE A 216 -8.03 -16.79 9.34
CA ILE A 216 -9.32 -16.08 9.39
C ILE A 216 -9.67 -15.69 10.85
N LEU A 217 -9.41 -16.57 11.82
CA LEU A 217 -9.65 -16.25 13.23
C LEU A 217 -8.85 -15.04 13.72
N MET A 218 -7.68 -14.78 13.17
CA MET A 218 -6.90 -13.58 13.49
C MET A 218 -7.58 -12.27 13.06
N LEU A 219 -8.57 -12.33 12.18
CA LEU A 219 -9.38 -11.16 11.79
C LEU A 219 -10.51 -10.87 12.77
N THR A 220 -10.80 -11.77 13.72
CA THR A 220 -11.92 -11.62 14.68
C THR A 220 -11.91 -10.29 15.42
N PRO A 221 -10.78 -9.77 15.97
CA PRO A 221 -10.77 -8.48 16.64
C PRO A 221 -11.19 -7.33 15.71
N ASN A 222 -10.77 -7.38 14.43
CA ASN A 222 -11.17 -6.39 13.44
C ASN A 222 -12.66 -6.47 13.09
N ILE A 223 -13.22 -7.67 12.95
CA ILE A 223 -14.65 -7.88 12.72
C ILE A 223 -15.47 -7.33 13.90
N LEU A 224 -15.04 -7.58 15.14
CA LEU A 224 -15.71 -7.07 16.33
C LEU A 224 -15.64 -5.54 16.39
N TRP A 225 -14.49 -4.95 16.07
CA TRP A 225 -14.35 -3.49 15.97
C TRP A 225 -15.33 -2.91 14.93
N ASN A 226 -15.40 -3.50 13.74
CA ASN A 226 -16.34 -3.09 12.70
C ASN A 226 -17.80 -3.17 13.16
N ALA A 227 -18.18 -4.25 13.84
CA ALA A 227 -19.53 -4.41 14.38
C ALA A 227 -19.87 -3.31 15.41
N GLN A 228 -18.90 -2.90 16.24
CA GLN A 228 -19.06 -1.81 17.20
C GLN A 228 -19.13 -0.42 16.55
N ASN A 229 -18.52 -0.26 15.37
CA ASN A 229 -18.45 0.99 14.61
C ASN A 229 -19.34 0.97 13.35
N HIS A 230 -20.51 0.34 13.44
CA HIS A 230 -21.54 0.31 12.39
C HIS A 230 -21.02 -0.16 11.01
N PHE A 231 -20.05 -1.06 10.99
CA PHE A 231 -19.39 -1.55 9.76
C PHE A 231 -18.82 -0.45 8.86
N ALA A 232 -18.23 0.59 9.47
CA ALA A 232 -17.67 1.74 8.78
C ALA A 232 -16.75 1.35 7.61
N THR A 233 -15.87 0.32 7.79
CA THR A 233 -14.97 -0.13 6.73
C THR A 233 -15.72 -0.76 5.55
N ALA A 234 -16.82 -1.44 5.77
CA ALA A 234 -17.65 -2.01 4.71
C ALA A 234 -18.38 -0.90 3.94
N GLY A 235 -18.91 0.11 4.66
CA GLY A 235 -19.53 1.30 4.07
C GLY A 235 -18.56 2.06 3.17
N ALA A 236 -17.38 2.38 3.67
CA ALA A 236 -16.32 3.03 2.88
C ALA A 236 -15.90 2.25 1.62
N THR A 237 -16.02 0.92 1.65
CA THR A 237 -15.74 0.08 0.48
C THR A 237 -16.92 0.07 -0.51
N ALA A 238 -18.15 0.13 -0.01
CA ALA A 238 -19.35 0.11 -0.86
C ALA A 238 -19.50 1.39 -1.72
N ASP A 239 -18.98 2.53 -1.25
CA ASP A 239 -19.02 3.80 -1.99
C ASP A 239 -18.31 3.76 -3.34
N TYR A 240 -17.42 2.77 -3.54
CA TYR A 240 -16.77 2.54 -4.84
C TYR A 240 -17.64 1.77 -5.87
N VAL A 241 -18.85 1.28 -5.49
CA VAL A 241 -19.63 0.33 -6.29
C VAL A 241 -20.75 0.99 -7.14
N HIS A 242 -20.96 2.29 -7.05
CA HIS A 242 -22.17 2.94 -7.61
C HIS A 242 -22.01 3.66 -8.95
N LYS A 243 -21.02 3.30 -9.77
CA LYS A 243 -20.85 3.91 -11.10
C LYS A 243 -21.52 3.09 -12.20
N ALA A 244 -21.78 3.73 -13.34
CA ALA A 244 -22.33 3.08 -14.52
C ALA A 244 -21.34 2.06 -15.12
N LEU A 245 -21.85 1.07 -15.84
CA LEU A 245 -21.05 0.11 -16.60
C LEU A 245 -20.12 0.83 -17.58
N THR A 246 -18.83 0.51 -17.54
CA THR A 246 -17.81 1.06 -18.43
C THR A 246 -16.80 0.00 -18.85
N PHE A 247 -16.23 0.16 -20.04
CA PHE A 247 -15.12 -0.68 -20.53
C PHE A 247 -13.80 0.08 -20.62
N GLU A 248 -13.81 1.39 -20.43
CA GLU A 248 -12.63 2.25 -20.46
C GLU A 248 -11.71 1.94 -19.26
N GLU A 249 -12.24 2.00 -18.05
CA GLU A 249 -11.50 1.74 -16.81
C GLU A 249 -10.76 0.38 -16.78
N PRO A 250 -11.39 -0.76 -17.19
CA PRO A 250 -10.67 -2.03 -17.29
C PRO A 250 -9.54 -2.03 -18.29
N LEU A 251 -9.68 -1.31 -19.42
CA LEU A 251 -8.62 -1.20 -20.41
C LEU A 251 -7.45 -0.35 -19.91
N GLU A 252 -7.76 0.78 -19.28
CA GLU A 252 -6.74 1.62 -18.62
C GLU A 252 -6.02 0.87 -17.51
N PHE A 253 -6.76 0.11 -16.68
CA PHE A 253 -6.19 -0.75 -15.66
C PHE A 253 -5.21 -1.77 -16.25
N LEU A 254 -5.61 -2.49 -17.33
CA LEU A 254 -4.74 -3.46 -18.00
C LEU A 254 -3.52 -2.80 -18.64
N ALA A 255 -3.69 -1.64 -19.24
CA ALA A 255 -2.58 -0.86 -19.79
C ALA A 255 -1.60 -0.42 -18.69
N ALA A 256 -2.13 0.05 -17.54
CA ALA A 256 -1.33 0.46 -16.40
C ALA A 256 -0.48 -0.70 -15.82
N GLN A 257 -0.93 -1.97 -15.95
CA GLN A 257 -0.14 -3.11 -15.48
C GLN A 257 1.20 -3.27 -16.21
N PHE A 258 1.33 -2.79 -17.45
CA PHE A 258 2.64 -2.74 -18.12
C PHE A 258 3.61 -1.77 -17.42
N GLY A 259 3.08 -0.69 -16.85
CA GLY A 259 3.86 0.23 -16.01
C GLY A 259 4.16 -0.35 -14.62
N VAL A 260 3.20 -1.04 -14.00
CA VAL A 260 3.34 -1.56 -12.63
C VAL A 260 4.26 -2.79 -12.57
N ALA A 261 4.03 -3.79 -13.40
CA ALA A 261 4.81 -5.04 -13.42
C ALA A 261 6.05 -4.96 -14.31
N GLY A 262 6.09 -3.98 -15.22
CA GLY A 262 7.01 -3.93 -16.33
C GLY A 262 6.52 -4.73 -17.56
N PRO A 263 6.88 -4.28 -18.77
CA PRO A 263 6.33 -4.84 -20.02
C PRO A 263 6.69 -6.32 -20.24
N ILE A 264 7.86 -6.76 -19.78
CA ILE A 264 8.30 -8.16 -19.94
C ILE A 264 7.48 -9.08 -19.02
N VAL A 265 7.31 -8.71 -17.75
CA VAL A 265 6.58 -9.55 -16.79
C VAL A 265 5.11 -9.62 -17.17
N PHE A 266 4.45 -8.48 -17.38
CA PHE A 266 3.02 -8.46 -17.67
C PHE A 266 2.71 -9.02 -19.05
N GLY A 267 3.50 -8.66 -20.08
CA GLY A 267 3.35 -9.22 -21.43
C GLY A 267 3.52 -10.74 -21.46
N THR A 268 4.54 -11.27 -20.76
CA THR A 268 4.70 -12.73 -20.62
C THR A 268 3.52 -13.35 -19.89
N LEU A 269 3.03 -12.74 -18.80
CA LEU A 269 1.86 -13.24 -18.06
C LEU A 269 0.61 -13.36 -18.96
N LEU A 270 0.33 -12.35 -19.80
CA LEU A 270 -0.80 -12.39 -20.74
C LEU A 270 -0.64 -13.53 -21.75
N VAL A 271 0.57 -13.73 -22.29
CA VAL A 271 0.86 -14.86 -23.19
C VAL A 271 0.64 -16.19 -22.46
N LEU A 272 1.08 -16.33 -21.21
CA LEU A 272 0.88 -17.54 -20.41
C LEU A 272 -0.60 -17.83 -20.15
N PHE A 273 -1.42 -16.81 -19.90
CA PHE A 273 -2.87 -16.99 -19.78
C PHE A 273 -3.51 -17.39 -21.10
N ALA A 274 -3.12 -16.78 -22.22
CA ALA A 274 -3.64 -17.14 -23.55
C ALA A 274 -3.29 -18.59 -23.93
N PHE A 275 -2.13 -19.08 -23.51
CA PHE A 275 -1.66 -20.44 -23.77
C PHE A 275 -1.72 -21.37 -22.53
N PHE A 276 -2.64 -21.14 -21.61
CA PHE A 276 -2.78 -21.90 -20.35
C PHE A 276 -2.91 -23.40 -20.56
N GLY A 277 -3.56 -23.85 -21.63
CA GLY A 277 -3.71 -25.26 -22.01
C GLY A 277 -2.46 -25.89 -22.63
N SER A 278 -1.39 -25.14 -22.87
CA SER A 278 -0.18 -25.61 -23.52
C SER A 278 0.47 -26.77 -22.73
N ARG A 279 0.97 -27.76 -23.45
CA ARG A 279 1.74 -28.88 -22.88
C ARG A 279 3.09 -28.45 -22.33
N ASN A 280 3.58 -27.27 -22.70
CA ASN A 280 4.82 -26.68 -22.22
C ASN A 280 4.74 -26.14 -20.78
N LEU A 281 3.51 -25.97 -20.24
CA LEU A 281 3.29 -25.55 -18.86
C LEU A 281 3.15 -26.79 -17.97
N ASN A 282 3.99 -26.85 -16.93
CA ASN A 282 3.93 -27.90 -15.93
C ASN A 282 2.87 -27.55 -14.83
N GLY A 283 2.73 -28.44 -13.83
CA GLY A 283 1.77 -28.26 -12.74
C GLY A 283 2.07 -27.04 -11.85
N ASP A 284 3.35 -26.73 -11.66
CA ASP A 284 3.79 -25.57 -10.85
C ASP A 284 3.52 -24.26 -11.58
N ASP A 285 3.79 -24.20 -12.90
CA ASP A 285 3.46 -23.05 -13.73
C ASP A 285 1.96 -22.72 -13.64
N ARG A 286 1.12 -23.74 -13.79
CA ARG A 286 -0.34 -23.58 -13.70
C ARG A 286 -0.80 -23.18 -12.32
N ALA A 287 -0.18 -23.71 -11.27
CA ALA A 287 -0.49 -23.31 -9.90
C ALA A 287 -0.16 -21.81 -9.67
N MET A 288 0.99 -21.31 -10.15
CA MET A 288 1.36 -19.88 -10.05
C MET A 288 0.42 -19.00 -10.86
N LEU A 289 0.01 -19.41 -12.05
CA LEU A 289 -1.01 -18.71 -12.84
C LEU A 289 -2.37 -18.68 -12.13
N ALA A 290 -2.72 -19.75 -11.41
CA ALA A 290 -3.95 -19.82 -10.61
C ALA A 290 -3.94 -18.81 -9.43
N PHE A 291 -2.79 -18.49 -8.86
CA PHE A 291 -2.67 -17.42 -7.86
C PHE A 291 -2.64 -16.02 -8.47
N ALA A 292 -2.17 -15.85 -9.70
CA ALA A 292 -2.19 -14.57 -10.40
C ALA A 292 -3.59 -14.19 -10.92
N ALA A 293 -4.40 -15.15 -11.30
CA ALA A 293 -5.69 -14.91 -11.96
C ALA A 293 -6.73 -14.18 -11.09
N PRO A 294 -7.02 -14.60 -9.82
CA PRO A 294 -8.12 -14.01 -9.05
C PRO A 294 -8.01 -12.50 -8.84
N PRO A 295 -6.87 -11.92 -8.39
CA PRO A 295 -6.80 -10.48 -8.23
C PRO A 295 -7.02 -9.72 -9.55
N LEU A 296 -6.44 -10.19 -10.66
CA LEU A 296 -6.63 -9.56 -11.98
C LEU A 296 -8.08 -9.64 -12.45
N VAL A 297 -8.69 -10.83 -12.40
CA VAL A 297 -10.05 -11.03 -12.88
C VAL A 297 -11.05 -10.23 -12.06
N VAL A 298 -10.91 -10.23 -10.72
CA VAL A 298 -11.82 -9.49 -9.84
C VAL A 298 -11.73 -7.99 -10.08
N ILE A 299 -10.51 -7.44 -10.25
CA ILE A 299 -10.36 -6.00 -10.47
C ILE A 299 -10.83 -5.59 -11.87
N VAL A 300 -10.57 -6.37 -12.91
CA VAL A 300 -11.16 -6.15 -14.25
C VAL A 300 -12.68 -6.18 -14.18
N ALA A 301 -13.27 -7.17 -13.52
CA ALA A 301 -14.73 -7.25 -13.35
C ALA A 301 -15.27 -6.06 -12.56
N ASN A 302 -14.59 -5.65 -11.47
CA ASN A 302 -14.96 -4.46 -10.71
C ASN A 302 -14.90 -3.20 -11.58
N GLY A 303 -13.87 -3.01 -12.40
CA GLY A 303 -13.76 -1.90 -13.34
C GLY A 303 -14.94 -1.84 -14.32
N VAL A 304 -15.39 -3.01 -14.85
CA VAL A 304 -16.57 -3.06 -15.71
C VAL A 304 -17.83 -2.64 -14.96
N TRP A 305 -18.02 -3.09 -13.71
CA TRP A 305 -19.26 -2.91 -12.97
C TRP A 305 -19.36 -1.58 -12.22
N SER A 306 -18.26 -1.12 -11.67
CA SER A 306 -18.26 0.06 -10.78
C SER A 306 -17.51 1.26 -11.37
N GLY A 307 -16.84 1.09 -12.51
CA GLY A 307 -15.94 2.12 -13.05
C GLY A 307 -14.77 2.45 -12.12
N ALA A 308 -14.34 1.49 -11.29
CA ALA A 308 -13.22 1.67 -10.38
C ALA A 308 -12.24 0.50 -10.48
N ALA A 309 -11.04 0.76 -10.99
CA ALA A 309 -9.97 -0.23 -11.17
C ALA A 309 -8.59 0.41 -10.98
N ASN A 310 -8.23 0.71 -9.73
CA ASN A 310 -6.91 1.28 -9.47
C ASN A 310 -5.79 0.28 -9.77
N ALA A 311 -4.72 0.75 -10.37
CA ALA A 311 -3.61 -0.07 -10.88
C ALA A 311 -2.97 -0.97 -9.80
N ASN A 312 -2.90 -0.52 -8.54
CA ASN A 312 -2.32 -1.27 -7.42
C ASN A 312 -3.24 -2.34 -6.83
N TRP A 313 -4.55 -2.35 -7.16
CA TRP A 313 -5.49 -3.28 -6.51
C TRP A 313 -5.25 -4.75 -6.85
N ALA A 314 -4.65 -5.04 -8.02
CA ALA A 314 -4.26 -6.40 -8.41
C ALA A 314 -2.80 -6.74 -8.09
N ALA A 315 -2.07 -5.91 -7.34
CA ALA A 315 -0.66 -6.14 -7.02
C ALA A 315 -0.34 -7.54 -6.45
N PRO A 316 -1.21 -8.20 -5.65
CA PRO A 316 -0.97 -9.58 -5.20
C PRO A 316 -0.77 -10.60 -6.33
N ALA A 317 -1.37 -10.38 -7.51
CA ALA A 317 -1.17 -11.24 -8.68
C ALA A 317 0.30 -11.30 -9.12
N LEU A 318 1.02 -10.18 -8.94
CA LEU A 318 2.38 -10.02 -9.43
C LEU A 318 3.37 -10.91 -8.68
N ILE A 319 3.12 -11.26 -7.41
CA ILE A 319 4.00 -12.12 -6.61
C ILE A 319 4.19 -13.49 -7.30
N SER A 320 3.11 -14.13 -7.73
CA SER A 320 3.18 -15.39 -8.47
C SER A 320 3.56 -15.19 -9.95
N ALA A 321 3.20 -14.03 -10.53
CA ALA A 321 3.61 -13.68 -11.89
C ALA A 321 5.14 -13.59 -12.04
N PHE A 322 5.86 -12.96 -11.11
CA PHE A 322 7.32 -12.91 -11.11
C PHE A 322 7.93 -14.33 -11.12
N ILE A 323 7.35 -15.25 -10.35
CA ILE A 323 7.82 -16.64 -10.28
C ILE A 323 7.62 -17.36 -11.61
N VAL A 324 6.39 -17.37 -12.13
CA VAL A 324 6.08 -18.15 -13.34
C VAL A 324 6.72 -17.57 -14.60
N THR A 325 6.78 -16.25 -14.73
CA THR A 325 7.43 -15.59 -15.89
C THR A 325 8.94 -15.85 -15.89
N ALA A 326 9.61 -15.74 -14.74
CA ALA A 326 11.01 -16.11 -14.62
C ALA A 326 11.23 -17.59 -14.96
N ALA A 327 10.42 -18.50 -14.44
CA ALA A 327 10.55 -19.93 -14.69
C ALA A 327 10.43 -20.28 -16.18
N VAL A 328 9.43 -19.72 -16.87
CA VAL A 328 9.22 -19.99 -18.30
C VAL A 328 10.32 -19.37 -19.14
N LEU A 329 10.74 -18.15 -18.87
CA LEU A 329 11.79 -17.48 -19.64
C LEU A 329 13.18 -18.09 -19.42
N VAL A 330 13.50 -18.51 -18.17
CA VAL A 330 14.74 -19.24 -17.87
C VAL A 330 14.77 -20.56 -18.61
N ARG A 331 13.68 -21.32 -18.59
CA ARG A 331 13.52 -22.60 -19.27
C ARG A 331 13.62 -22.49 -20.79
N ALA A 332 13.12 -21.38 -21.33
CA ALA A 332 13.24 -21.04 -22.76
C ALA A 332 14.61 -20.47 -23.15
N GLY A 333 15.56 -20.30 -22.23
CA GLY A 333 16.86 -19.70 -22.50
C GLY A 333 16.82 -18.20 -22.80
N MET A 334 15.70 -17.51 -22.52
CA MET A 334 15.45 -16.08 -22.83
C MET A 334 16.04 -15.14 -21.76
N TRP A 335 17.27 -15.37 -21.33
CA TRP A 335 17.91 -14.57 -20.29
C TRP A 335 18.09 -13.09 -20.69
N ARG A 336 18.23 -12.78 -22.01
CA ARG A 336 18.32 -11.39 -22.50
C ARG A 336 17.02 -10.64 -22.28
N THR A 337 15.87 -11.29 -22.47
CA THR A 337 14.54 -10.72 -22.20
C THR A 337 14.39 -10.42 -20.71
N LEU A 338 14.80 -11.35 -19.84
CA LEU A 338 14.80 -11.11 -18.39
C LEU A 338 15.70 -9.94 -18.02
N ALA A 339 16.93 -9.88 -18.59
CA ALA A 339 17.86 -8.78 -18.32
C ALA A 339 17.29 -7.43 -18.81
N ALA A 340 16.62 -7.39 -19.97
CA ALA A 340 15.94 -6.18 -20.45
C ALA A 340 14.83 -5.72 -19.51
N GLY A 341 14.04 -6.66 -18.94
CA GLY A 341 13.05 -6.35 -17.92
C GLY A 341 13.66 -5.75 -16.64
N LEU A 342 14.76 -6.33 -16.15
CA LEU A 342 15.49 -5.78 -15.00
C LEU A 342 16.10 -4.40 -15.29
N ALA A 343 16.65 -4.20 -16.50
CA ALA A 343 17.19 -2.90 -16.90
C ALA A 343 16.09 -1.82 -16.95
N PHE A 344 14.92 -2.15 -17.51
CA PHE A 344 13.75 -1.26 -17.48
C PHE A 344 13.35 -0.88 -16.05
N GLY A 345 13.26 -1.86 -15.16
CA GLY A 345 12.94 -1.62 -13.76
C GLY A 345 14.01 -0.80 -13.01
N ALA A 346 15.31 -1.06 -13.31
CA ALA A 346 16.41 -0.29 -12.72
C ALA A 346 16.40 1.18 -13.18
N ILE A 347 16.07 1.43 -14.46
CA ILE A 347 15.89 2.80 -14.99
C ILE A 347 14.71 3.47 -14.28
N ALA A 348 13.55 2.79 -14.17
CA ALA A 348 12.40 3.33 -13.46
C ALA A 348 12.73 3.66 -12.00
N GLN A 349 13.45 2.77 -11.30
CA GLN A 349 13.91 3.02 -9.93
C GLN A 349 14.83 4.26 -9.85
N GLY A 350 15.77 4.40 -10.78
CA GLY A 350 16.66 5.57 -10.82
C GLY A 350 15.90 6.87 -11.07
N LEU A 351 14.95 6.87 -12.00
CA LEU A 351 14.10 8.04 -12.29
C LEU A 351 13.24 8.43 -11.09
N LEU A 352 12.68 7.46 -10.36
CA LEU A 352 11.90 7.73 -9.16
C LEU A 352 12.76 8.33 -8.04
N LEU A 353 13.96 7.77 -7.79
CA LEU A 353 14.87 8.29 -6.77
C LEU A 353 15.35 9.71 -7.07
N VAL A 354 15.73 9.96 -8.33
CA VAL A 354 16.13 11.33 -8.75
C VAL A 354 14.93 12.27 -8.73
N GLY A 355 13.76 11.81 -9.21
CA GLY A 355 12.54 12.60 -9.22
C GLY A 355 12.16 13.11 -7.82
N ASP A 356 12.28 12.26 -6.79
CA ASP A 356 11.99 12.65 -5.41
C ASP A 356 12.94 13.74 -4.86
N THR A 357 14.18 13.79 -5.33
CA THR A 357 15.16 14.81 -4.87
C THR A 357 14.99 16.17 -5.57
N VAL A 358 14.23 16.23 -6.66
CA VAL A 358 14.01 17.45 -7.45
C VAL A 358 12.51 17.69 -7.71
N ALA A 359 11.64 17.06 -6.93
CA ALA A 359 10.19 17.10 -7.11
C ALA A 359 9.65 18.54 -7.12
N ASP A 360 10.24 19.41 -6.31
CA ASP A 360 9.93 20.84 -6.22
C ASP A 360 10.27 21.65 -7.47
N ARG A 361 11.03 21.07 -8.41
CA ARG A 361 11.52 21.70 -9.65
C ARG A 361 11.16 20.95 -10.91
N LEU A 362 10.46 19.82 -10.75
CA LEU A 362 10.18 18.89 -11.87
C LEU A 362 8.82 19.15 -12.48
N THR A 363 8.81 19.62 -13.73
CA THR A 363 7.62 19.66 -14.60
C THR A 363 7.78 18.74 -15.78
N VAL A 364 6.69 18.16 -16.26
CA VAL A 364 6.67 17.32 -17.47
C VAL A 364 5.92 18.06 -18.56
N PRO A 365 6.63 18.66 -19.56
CA PRO A 365 5.98 19.40 -20.63
C PRO A 365 4.98 18.56 -21.42
N GLY A 366 3.85 19.15 -21.76
CA GLY A 366 2.81 18.50 -22.57
C GLY A 366 1.69 17.81 -21.80
N LEU A 367 1.76 17.78 -20.45
CA LEU A 367 0.68 17.24 -19.60
C LEU A 367 -0.34 18.29 -19.14
N GLY A 368 -0.28 19.53 -19.64
CA GLY A 368 -1.21 20.60 -19.27
C GLY A 368 -1.24 20.84 -17.76
N ASP A 369 -2.42 20.86 -17.15
CA ASP A 369 -2.62 21.08 -15.73
C ASP A 369 -2.00 19.97 -14.83
N ASN A 370 -1.57 18.84 -15.41
CA ASN A 370 -0.88 17.75 -14.74
C ASN A 370 0.64 17.77 -14.95
N ALA A 371 1.21 18.89 -15.43
CA ALA A 371 2.65 19.02 -15.68
C ALA A 371 3.49 18.84 -14.41
N ASP A 372 2.97 19.27 -13.27
CA ASP A 372 3.59 19.10 -11.96
C ASP A 372 3.15 17.76 -11.35
N ILE A 373 3.82 16.69 -11.75
CA ILE A 373 3.44 15.31 -11.39
C ILE A 373 3.49 15.01 -9.89
N TYR A 374 4.16 15.86 -9.10
CA TYR A 374 4.25 15.77 -7.64
C TYR A 374 3.28 16.70 -6.89
N GLN A 375 2.42 17.45 -7.60
CA GLN A 375 1.52 18.45 -7.00
C GLN A 375 0.65 17.93 -5.83
N ARG A 376 0.41 16.62 -5.76
CA ARG A 376 -0.40 16.00 -4.69
C ARG A 376 0.36 15.82 -3.39
N VAL A 377 1.69 15.79 -3.44
CA VAL A 377 2.60 15.44 -2.34
C VAL A 377 3.66 16.52 -2.09
N LEU A 378 3.40 17.76 -2.46
CA LEU A 378 4.23 18.92 -2.16
C LEU A 378 3.41 20.04 -1.51
N GLY A 379 4.04 20.85 -0.66
CA GLY A 379 3.48 22.04 -0.03
C GLY A 379 2.58 21.76 1.17
N TRP A 380 2.57 20.56 1.71
CA TRP A 380 1.80 20.24 2.91
C TRP A 380 2.52 20.68 4.20
N ASP A 381 3.85 20.59 4.23
CA ASP A 381 4.68 21.10 5.32
C ASP A 381 4.63 22.64 5.37
N ASP A 382 4.74 23.33 4.22
CA ASP A 382 4.59 24.77 4.10
C ASP A 382 3.22 25.24 4.57
N LEU A 383 2.13 24.54 4.18
CA LEU A 383 0.78 24.80 4.69
C LEU A 383 0.73 24.67 6.21
N GLY A 384 1.33 23.62 6.77
CA GLY A 384 1.41 23.41 8.22
C GLY A 384 2.15 24.53 8.92
N GLU A 385 3.28 25.01 8.36
CA GLU A 385 4.05 26.11 8.92
C GLU A 385 3.26 27.43 8.89
N ASP A 386 2.65 27.76 7.74
CA ASP A 386 1.87 28.98 7.56
C ASP A 386 0.64 29.04 8.47
N VAL A 387 -0.11 27.93 8.52
CA VAL A 387 -1.27 27.79 9.42
C VAL A 387 -0.83 27.90 10.88
N GLY A 388 0.28 27.25 11.26
CA GLY A 388 0.84 27.33 12.61
C GLY A 388 1.24 28.75 13.00
N ARG A 389 1.89 29.49 12.11
CA ARG A 389 2.25 30.91 12.32
C ARG A 389 0.99 31.80 12.47
N LEU A 390 0.02 31.61 11.59
CA LEU A 390 -1.23 32.36 11.60
C LEU A 390 -2.05 32.07 12.87
N ALA A 391 -2.10 30.84 13.33
CA ALA A 391 -2.78 30.46 14.56
C ALA A 391 -2.16 31.15 15.79
N VAL A 392 -0.83 31.17 15.90
CA VAL A 392 -0.12 31.86 16.99
C VAL A 392 -0.41 33.38 16.95
N THR A 393 -0.31 34.02 15.79
CA THR A 393 -0.50 35.46 15.65
C THR A 393 -1.92 35.92 15.87
N SER A 394 -2.91 35.08 15.50
CA SER A 394 -4.34 35.36 15.70
C SER A 394 -4.86 34.94 17.09
N GLY A 395 -4.05 34.22 17.89
CA GLY A 395 -4.46 33.70 19.19
C GLY A 395 -5.46 32.56 19.11
N ALA A 396 -5.46 31.78 18.02
CA ALA A 396 -6.35 30.63 17.86
C ALA A 396 -5.95 29.53 18.85
N ALA A 397 -6.94 28.90 19.45
CA ALA A 397 -6.79 27.75 20.36
C ALA A 397 -6.81 26.40 19.64
N ALA A 398 -7.34 26.38 18.41
CA ALA A 398 -7.44 25.21 17.56
C ALA A 398 -7.48 25.59 16.08
N VAL A 399 -7.21 24.63 15.23
CA VAL A 399 -7.41 24.72 13.76
C VAL A 399 -8.62 23.85 13.39
N ALA A 400 -9.40 24.28 12.40
CA ALA A 400 -10.43 23.44 11.82
C ALA A 400 -10.44 23.55 10.30
N VAL A 401 -10.81 22.44 9.66
CA VAL A 401 -10.91 22.29 8.20
C VAL A 401 -12.20 21.54 7.83
N GLU A 402 -12.53 21.48 6.55
CA GLU A 402 -13.75 20.77 6.09
C GLU A 402 -13.45 19.56 5.22
N ARG A 403 -12.18 19.30 4.87
CA ARG A 403 -11.82 18.22 3.97
C ARG A 403 -10.75 17.32 4.59
N ARG A 404 -10.88 16.03 4.34
CA ARG A 404 -9.97 14.99 4.83
C ARG A 404 -8.50 15.23 4.47
N TRP A 405 -8.23 15.87 3.33
CA TRP A 405 -6.86 16.07 2.85
C TRP A 405 -6.11 17.06 3.73
N GLU A 406 -6.72 18.20 3.98
CA GLU A 406 -6.17 19.24 4.86
C GLU A 406 -6.10 18.74 6.31
N GLU A 407 -7.11 17.97 6.76
CA GLU A 407 -7.09 17.38 8.11
C GLU A 407 -5.91 16.44 8.29
N SER A 408 -5.70 15.48 7.37
CA SER A 408 -4.56 14.55 7.41
C SER A 408 -3.23 15.28 7.49
N ALA A 409 -3.01 16.25 6.59
CA ALA A 409 -1.76 16.98 6.51
C ALA A 409 -1.54 17.83 7.77
N LEU A 410 -2.51 18.67 8.14
CA LEU A 410 -2.37 19.59 9.27
C LEU A 410 -2.26 18.85 10.61
N ASN A 411 -2.93 17.72 10.78
CA ASN A 411 -2.80 16.89 11.98
C ASN A 411 -1.36 16.37 12.14
N TYR A 412 -0.70 16.02 11.04
CA TYR A 412 0.71 15.64 11.07
C TYR A 412 1.66 16.83 11.23
N TYR A 413 1.54 17.88 10.41
CA TYR A 413 2.50 19.00 10.39
C TYR A 413 2.34 19.99 11.55
N LEU A 414 1.15 20.03 12.21
CA LEU A 414 0.91 20.79 13.46
C LEU A 414 1.01 19.93 14.74
N ARG A 415 1.43 18.66 14.62
CA ARG A 415 1.49 17.74 15.77
C ARG A 415 2.21 18.34 16.97
N GLY A 416 1.59 18.20 18.13
CA GLY A 416 2.13 18.73 19.39
C GLY A 416 2.09 20.26 19.54
N LYS A 417 1.56 20.99 18.56
CA LYS A 417 1.41 22.46 18.59
C LYS A 417 -0.03 22.88 18.85
N LEU A 418 -0.96 22.40 18.02
CA LEU A 418 -2.38 22.76 18.04
C LEU A 418 -3.23 21.55 17.69
N PRO A 419 -4.42 21.37 18.29
CA PRO A 419 -5.38 20.38 17.85
C PRO A 419 -6.01 20.80 16.52
N VAL A 420 -6.24 19.84 15.63
CA VAL A 420 -6.92 20.01 14.36
C VAL A 420 -8.25 19.27 14.39
N TYR A 421 -9.32 19.89 13.90
CA TYR A 421 -10.67 19.35 13.87
C TYR A 421 -11.25 19.41 12.47
N ILE A 422 -12.08 18.43 12.12
CA ILE A 422 -12.84 18.44 10.88
C ILE A 422 -14.27 18.95 11.13
N TRP A 423 -14.73 19.90 10.32
CA TRP A 423 -16.11 20.32 10.33
C TRP A 423 -16.91 19.53 9.30
N SER A 424 -17.51 18.44 9.75
CA SER A 424 -18.31 17.57 8.91
C SER A 424 -19.76 18.05 8.78
N GLY A 425 -20.29 17.98 7.56
CA GLY A 425 -21.71 18.26 7.28
C GLY A 425 -22.61 17.03 7.35
N SER A 426 -22.04 15.85 7.49
CA SER A 426 -22.78 14.59 7.46
C SER A 426 -23.21 14.15 8.86
N PRO A 427 -24.48 13.71 9.05
CA PRO A 427 -24.92 13.08 10.30
C PRO A 427 -24.21 11.77 10.58
N GLN A 428 -23.65 11.13 9.57
CA GLN A 428 -22.83 9.92 9.68
C GLN A 428 -21.40 10.22 9.21
N PRO A 429 -20.38 9.67 9.86
CA PRO A 429 -19.00 9.85 9.44
C PRO A 429 -18.79 9.42 7.98
N THR A 430 -18.13 10.27 7.18
CA THR A 430 -17.76 10.01 5.80
C THR A 430 -16.27 9.63 5.66
N ASN A 431 -15.50 9.88 6.71
CA ASN A 431 -14.08 9.53 6.78
C ASN A 431 -13.68 9.30 8.25
N HIS A 432 -12.41 8.92 8.47
CA HIS A 432 -11.89 8.62 9.81
C HIS A 432 -11.96 9.82 10.75
N PHE A 433 -11.62 11.00 10.26
CA PHE A 433 -11.54 12.21 11.09
C PHE A 433 -12.90 12.70 11.56
N ASP A 434 -13.96 12.47 10.76
CA ASP A 434 -15.34 12.70 11.19
C ASP A 434 -15.72 11.84 12.41
N MET A 435 -15.09 10.67 12.58
CA MET A 435 -15.32 9.80 13.74
C MET A 435 -14.54 10.25 14.98
N VAL A 436 -13.33 10.80 14.80
CA VAL A 436 -12.37 10.97 15.88
C VAL A 436 -12.21 12.43 16.29
N TYR A 437 -12.22 13.37 15.33
CA TYR A 437 -11.97 14.79 15.54
C TYR A 437 -13.08 15.71 15.01
N PRO A 438 -14.38 15.40 15.25
CA PRO A 438 -15.44 16.28 14.78
C PRO A 438 -15.38 17.63 15.51
N LEU A 439 -15.55 18.72 14.77
CA LEU A 439 -15.64 20.05 15.37
C LEU A 439 -16.92 20.15 16.20
N ALA A 440 -16.79 20.44 17.48
CA ALA A 440 -17.91 20.64 18.41
C ALA A 440 -18.07 22.11 18.78
N ALA A 441 -19.32 22.55 19.01
CA ALA A 441 -19.62 23.93 19.38
C ALA A 441 -19.02 24.36 20.74
N ASP A 442 -18.76 23.41 21.63
CA ASP A 442 -18.13 23.60 22.93
C ASP A 442 -16.62 23.28 22.93
N GLY A 443 -16.06 23.07 21.75
CA GLY A 443 -14.62 22.86 21.60
C GLY A 443 -13.79 24.13 21.87
N PRO A 444 -12.44 23.99 21.78
CA PRO A 444 -11.53 25.12 21.99
C PRO A 444 -11.84 26.29 21.06
N GLN A 445 -11.79 27.50 21.57
CA GLN A 445 -12.03 28.74 20.81
C GLN A 445 -11.03 29.82 21.25
N PRO A 446 -10.65 30.77 20.37
CA PRO A 446 -11.04 30.92 18.94
C PRO A 446 -10.50 29.82 18.05
N ILE A 447 -11.19 29.53 16.94
CA ILE A 447 -10.82 28.52 15.96
C ILE A 447 -10.27 29.21 14.71
N LEU A 448 -9.08 28.82 14.25
CA LEU A 448 -8.60 29.17 12.92
C LEU A 448 -9.18 28.17 11.91
N PHE A 449 -10.11 28.65 11.09
CA PHE A 449 -10.74 27.82 10.05
C PHE A 449 -10.02 28.04 8.71
N VAL A 450 -9.48 26.97 8.13
CA VAL A 450 -8.76 26.98 6.85
C VAL A 450 -9.57 26.24 5.80
N THR A 451 -9.86 26.91 4.68
CA THR A 451 -10.81 26.40 3.67
C THR A 451 -10.43 26.88 2.27
N LEU A 452 -10.89 26.19 1.23
CA LEU A 452 -10.80 26.65 -0.16
C LEU A 452 -11.88 27.70 -0.51
N CYS A 453 -12.84 27.96 0.39
CA CYS A 453 -13.91 28.93 0.18
C CYS A 453 -13.54 30.31 0.73
N ASP A 454 -13.53 31.34 -0.10
CA ASP A 454 -13.11 32.72 0.22
C ASP A 454 -14.22 33.62 0.79
N LYS A 455 -15.40 33.07 1.10
CA LYS A 455 -16.58 33.85 1.47
C LYS A 455 -16.88 33.77 2.97
N ALA A 456 -16.54 34.82 3.71
CA ALA A 456 -16.79 34.95 5.15
C ALA A 456 -18.29 34.88 5.49
N ALA A 457 -19.16 35.38 4.60
CA ALA A 457 -20.61 35.40 4.79
C ALA A 457 -21.25 34.02 5.02
N ARG A 458 -20.54 32.93 4.65
CA ARG A 458 -21.02 31.57 4.94
C ARG A 458 -21.09 31.25 6.44
N PHE A 459 -20.42 32.01 7.28
CA PHE A 459 -20.40 31.80 8.74
C PHE A 459 -21.44 32.65 9.47
N ASP A 460 -22.17 33.50 8.75
CA ASP A 460 -23.20 34.38 9.35
C ASP A 460 -24.27 33.54 10.05
N GLY A 461 -24.56 33.89 11.28
CA GLY A 461 -25.54 33.15 12.10
C GLY A 461 -25.01 31.84 12.72
N VAL A 462 -23.82 31.39 12.34
CA VAL A 462 -23.17 30.18 12.89
C VAL A 462 -22.21 30.53 14.02
N PHE A 463 -21.47 31.63 13.86
CA PHE A 463 -20.54 32.17 14.86
C PHE A 463 -20.91 33.60 15.22
N ASP A 464 -20.61 34.00 16.47
CA ASP A 464 -20.85 35.37 16.93
C ASP A 464 -19.85 36.36 16.35
N ARG A 465 -18.63 35.92 16.13
CA ARG A 465 -17.54 36.71 15.55
C ARG A 465 -16.81 35.95 14.48
N VAL A 466 -16.69 36.56 13.33
CA VAL A 466 -15.93 36.08 12.17
C VAL A 466 -14.92 37.18 11.80
N THR A 467 -13.64 36.83 11.81
CA THR A 467 -12.58 37.74 11.37
C THR A 467 -11.88 37.12 10.17
N ASP A 468 -11.91 37.78 9.05
CA ASP A 468 -11.16 37.39 7.85
C ASP A 468 -9.68 37.70 8.08
N LEU A 469 -8.83 36.68 7.98
CA LEU A 469 -7.38 36.78 8.13
C LEU A 469 -6.65 36.79 6.77
N GLY A 470 -7.39 36.76 5.67
CA GLY A 470 -6.85 36.75 4.31
C GLY A 470 -6.62 35.35 3.76
N SER A 471 -5.77 35.27 2.76
CA SER A 471 -5.46 34.00 2.06
C SER A 471 -4.04 33.54 2.32
N LEU A 472 -3.90 32.22 2.38
CA LEU A 472 -2.62 31.49 2.36
C LEU A 472 -2.46 30.92 0.95
N GLU A 473 -1.30 31.10 0.34
CA GLU A 473 -0.96 30.50 -0.95
C GLU A 473 0.30 29.68 -0.77
N VAL A 474 0.22 28.40 -1.11
CA VAL A 474 1.28 27.41 -0.89
C VAL A 474 1.60 26.76 -2.22
N ASP A 475 2.88 26.78 -2.59
CA ASP A 475 3.35 26.12 -3.80
C ASP A 475 3.19 24.61 -3.68
N SER A 476 2.56 23.99 -4.67
CA SER A 476 2.39 22.53 -4.77
C SER A 476 3.17 21.93 -5.94
N GLY A 477 4.04 22.71 -6.54
CA GLY A 477 4.90 22.35 -7.66
C GLY A 477 5.44 23.59 -8.33
N PRO A 478 6.35 23.46 -9.31
CA PRO A 478 7.00 24.59 -9.97
C PRO A 478 6.04 25.58 -10.66
N THR A 479 4.86 25.12 -11.05
CA THR A 479 3.85 25.93 -11.77
C THR A 479 2.45 25.85 -11.12
N SER A 480 2.32 25.09 -10.03
CA SER A 480 1.05 24.85 -9.34
C SER A 480 1.09 25.38 -7.93
N SER A 481 0.01 26.06 -7.49
CA SER A 481 -0.19 26.45 -6.09
C SER A 481 -1.57 26.06 -5.60
N ARG A 482 -1.72 25.98 -4.27
CA ARG A 482 -3.01 25.85 -3.58
C ARG A 482 -3.28 27.13 -2.80
N ARG A 483 -4.49 27.66 -2.97
CA ARG A 483 -4.92 28.87 -2.27
C ARG A 483 -6.01 28.53 -1.28
N TYR A 484 -5.79 28.90 -0.02
CA TYR A 484 -6.71 28.75 1.09
C TYR A 484 -7.12 30.11 1.63
N SER A 485 -8.33 30.22 2.16
CA SER A 485 -8.78 31.36 2.96
C SER A 485 -8.78 30.98 4.42
N ALA A 486 -8.41 31.93 5.28
CA ALA A 486 -8.28 31.74 6.71
C ALA A 486 -9.24 32.66 7.47
N PHE A 487 -10.03 32.10 8.36
CA PHE A 487 -11.01 32.83 9.18
C PHE A 487 -10.81 32.51 10.65
N LEU A 488 -10.79 33.54 11.51
CA LEU A 488 -10.84 33.35 12.96
C LEU A 488 -12.31 33.38 13.41
N LEU A 489 -12.78 32.28 13.96
CA LEU A 489 -14.16 32.05 14.36
C LEU A 489 -14.26 31.97 15.88
N SER A 490 -15.25 32.66 16.47
CA SER A 490 -15.50 32.64 17.92
C SER A 490 -17.00 32.72 18.21
N GLY A 491 -17.42 32.15 19.36
CA GLY A 491 -18.82 32.16 19.79
C GLY A 491 -19.68 31.26 18.93
N ALA A 492 -19.33 29.96 18.85
CA ALA A 492 -20.12 28.99 18.06
C ALA A 492 -21.55 28.90 18.62
N ARG A 493 -22.56 29.13 17.78
CA ARG A 493 -23.97 28.96 18.10
C ARG A 493 -24.35 27.49 17.99
N ARG A 494 -25.18 27.02 18.88
CA ARG A 494 -25.60 25.61 18.90
C ARG A 494 -26.91 25.37 18.14
N PRO A 495 -27.01 24.18 17.49
CA PRO A 495 -25.98 23.21 17.18
C PRO A 495 -25.14 23.70 15.99
N LEU A 496 -23.85 23.36 15.96
CA LEU A 496 -23.08 23.45 14.72
C LEU A 496 -23.66 22.42 13.77
N GLY A 497 -24.38 22.89 12.75
CA GLY A 497 -24.71 22.07 11.60
C GLY A 497 -23.45 21.75 10.77
N GLY A 498 -23.64 21.17 9.57
CA GLY A 498 -22.53 21.03 8.65
C GLY A 498 -21.95 22.39 8.21
N PRO A 499 -20.71 22.41 7.68
CA PRO A 499 -20.15 23.64 7.17
C PRO A 499 -21.09 24.23 6.10
N PRO A 500 -21.42 25.51 6.20
CA PRO A 500 -22.27 26.13 5.21
C PRO A 500 -21.66 25.99 3.82
N VAL A 501 -22.48 25.68 2.82
CA VAL A 501 -22.00 25.50 1.44
C VAL A 501 -21.33 26.81 1.00
N CYS A 502 -20.21 26.70 0.27
CA CYS A 502 -19.56 27.87 -0.32
C CYS A 502 -20.54 28.51 -1.33
N PRO A 503 -20.99 29.76 -1.11
CA PRO A 503 -21.87 30.40 -2.06
C PRO A 503 -21.16 30.60 -3.39
N ASN A 504 -21.85 30.35 -4.51
CA ASN A 504 -21.34 30.55 -5.87
C ASN A 504 -20.97 32.01 -6.15
#